data_5728af931eed6897e14f93e0bea6a11c
#
_entry.id   5728af931eed6897e14f93e0bea6a11c
#
_cell.length_a   1.000
_cell.length_b   1.000
_cell.length_c   1.000
_cell.angle_alpha   90.00
_cell.angle_beta   90.00
_cell.angle_gamma   90.00
#
_symmetry.space_group_name_H-M   'P 1'
#
loop_
_entity.id
_entity.type
_entity.pdbx_description
1 polymer ?
#
loop_
_entity_poly.entity_id
_entity_poly.type
_entity_poly.pdbx_seq_one_letter_code
_entity_poly.pdbx_strand_id
1 'polypeptide(L)'
;MSEKNKTGRSRLRRIRHTGRLDQVFIYLGKQLRFFINQSDWKVLPMAAIIAGLVGMVIRRRFFVNMEGSLIGAFALTCVALWNGCFNSIQSVCRERPIVKREHRSGMHISAYVTAHMIYQFMLCAAQTALTMFVLRQLSVPIPRGYGSGLITPWMICDIGLTMFLISYAADMMSLFLSSISHTTTGAMTIMPFILIFQLVFSGGVIPLPEWSRPLSNFTITNYGIRALAAQSGYNELPMTSVWNTLSGMKGSEIGGTVTFGEILDKLDSPVVAEKREKVVVKSMTAGDIVRILADPSTGLREKTVGDTTLGTVLDELQKDPDFSGQAVSDPVTVGEIVDFLKTNQTVQAQRDKSFTVKMTVGEMLDILGEENVKSFIQRKTAEAAYKPEYESSTRNIVKNWLWLALFIFVFAALSTIVLELIDKDKR
;
A
#
# COMPACT_ATOMS: atom_id res chain seq x y z
N MET A 1 -64.56 -43.29 60.39
CA MET A 1 -64.42 -42.63 59.11
C MET A 1 -63.32 -41.63 59.24
N SER A 2 -62.15 -41.98 58.67
CA SER A 2 -60.97 -41.16 58.78
C SER A 2 -60.58 -40.72 57.37
N GLU A 3 -60.79 -39.44 57.06
CA GLU A 3 -60.36 -38.82 55.79
C GLU A 3 -58.82 -38.56 55.79
N LYS A 4 -58.16 -39.28 54.91
CA LYS A 4 -56.72 -39.10 54.67
C LYS A 4 -56.53 -37.84 53.82
N ASN A 5 -56.04 -36.78 54.46
CA ASN A 5 -55.62 -35.55 53.82
C ASN A 5 -54.30 -35.81 53.00
N LYS A 6 -54.44 -35.96 51.67
CA LYS A 6 -53.31 -36.06 50.77
C LYS A 6 -52.85 -34.66 50.45
N THR A 7 -51.95 -34.12 51.25
CA THR A 7 -51.14 -32.92 50.88
C THR A 7 -50.24 -33.22 49.72
N GLY A 8 -50.71 -32.80 48.54
CA GLY A 8 -49.85 -32.78 47.33
C GLY A 8 -48.74 -31.81 47.49
N ARG A 9 -47.57 -32.33 47.85
CA ARG A 9 -46.30 -31.58 47.67
C ARG A 9 -46.09 -31.33 46.21
N SER A 10 -46.43 -30.12 45.72
CA SER A 10 -45.98 -29.64 44.39
C SER A 10 -44.45 -29.68 44.39
N ARG A 11 -43.89 -30.61 43.61
CA ARG A 11 -42.44 -30.62 43.32
C ARG A 11 -42.15 -29.30 42.64
N LEU A 12 -41.63 -28.34 43.41
CA LEU A 12 -40.98 -27.17 42.82
C LEU A 12 -39.96 -27.64 41.80
N ARG A 13 -40.27 -27.44 40.53
CA ARG A 13 -39.42 -27.79 39.39
C ARG A 13 -38.13 -26.96 39.60
N ARG A 14 -37.03 -27.61 40.03
CA ARG A 14 -35.75 -26.97 40.17
C ARG A 14 -35.44 -26.29 38.82
N ILE A 15 -35.42 -24.95 38.79
CA ILE A 15 -35.00 -24.18 37.63
C ILE A 15 -33.58 -24.57 37.36
N ARG A 16 -33.35 -25.37 36.32
CA ARG A 16 -32.00 -25.69 35.86
C ARG A 16 -31.45 -24.45 35.16
N HIS A 17 -30.51 -23.76 35.78
CA HIS A 17 -29.78 -22.73 35.12
C HIS A 17 -28.96 -23.38 33.96
N THR A 18 -29.19 -22.91 32.74
CA THR A 18 -28.49 -23.35 31.53
C THR A 18 -27.01 -22.97 31.66
N GLY A 19 -26.11 -23.89 31.38
CA GLY A 19 -24.69 -23.63 31.43
C GLY A 19 -24.26 -22.52 30.45
N ARG A 20 -23.11 -21.86 30.68
CA ARG A 20 -22.64 -20.77 29.82
C ARG A 20 -22.45 -21.23 28.36
N LEU A 21 -21.92 -22.44 28.16
CA LEU A 21 -21.72 -22.99 26.82
C LEU A 21 -23.04 -23.24 26.09
N ASP A 22 -24.05 -23.79 26.80
CA ASP A 22 -25.36 -24.02 26.21
C ASP A 22 -26.02 -22.69 25.81
N GLN A 23 -25.83 -21.63 26.62
CA GLN A 23 -26.29 -20.28 26.27
C GLN A 23 -25.63 -19.77 24.97
N VAL A 24 -24.33 -19.99 24.76
CA VAL A 24 -23.65 -19.62 23.52
C VAL A 24 -24.31 -20.26 22.29
N PHE A 25 -24.59 -21.57 22.36
CA PHE A 25 -25.26 -22.28 21.24
C PHE A 25 -26.69 -21.82 21.00
N ILE A 26 -27.45 -21.49 22.05
CA ILE A 26 -28.79 -20.93 21.93
C ILE A 26 -28.75 -19.60 21.21
N TYR A 27 -27.86 -18.67 21.63
CA TYR A 27 -27.75 -17.35 21.01
C TYR A 27 -27.15 -17.42 19.59
N LEU A 28 -26.21 -18.32 19.34
CA LEU A 28 -25.70 -18.57 17.98
C LEU A 28 -26.83 -19.06 17.05
N GLY A 29 -27.67 -20.00 17.52
CA GLY A 29 -28.82 -20.46 16.77
C GLY A 29 -29.86 -19.35 16.53
N LYS A 30 -30.04 -18.41 17.48
CA LYS A 30 -30.86 -17.20 17.30
C LYS A 30 -30.30 -16.32 16.18
N GLN A 31 -29.01 -16.03 16.17
CA GLN A 31 -28.37 -15.19 15.15
C GLN A 31 -28.46 -15.82 13.75
N LEU A 32 -28.24 -17.11 13.62
CA LEU A 32 -28.39 -17.83 12.34
C LEU A 32 -29.83 -17.77 11.80
N ARG A 33 -30.82 -17.86 12.67
CA ARG A 33 -32.23 -17.69 12.27
C ARG A 33 -32.51 -16.25 11.80
N PHE A 34 -31.93 -15.26 12.47
CA PHE A 34 -32.06 -13.86 12.03
C PHE A 34 -31.44 -13.62 10.67
N PHE A 35 -30.29 -14.20 10.40
CA PHE A 35 -29.64 -14.11 9.10
C PHE A 35 -30.55 -14.56 7.95
N ILE A 36 -31.28 -15.66 8.15
CA ILE A 36 -32.19 -16.19 7.14
C ILE A 36 -33.52 -15.38 7.11
N ASN A 37 -34.15 -15.15 8.27
CA ASN A 37 -35.50 -14.61 8.34
C ASN A 37 -35.56 -13.09 8.12
N GLN A 38 -34.52 -12.33 8.51
CA GLN A 38 -34.47 -10.87 8.35
C GLN A 38 -33.80 -10.44 7.05
N SER A 39 -33.45 -11.42 6.17
CA SER A 39 -32.77 -11.15 4.90
C SER A 39 -31.40 -10.50 5.07
N ASP A 40 -30.71 -10.71 6.19
CA ASP A 40 -29.35 -10.20 6.44
C ASP A 40 -28.34 -10.86 5.48
N TRP A 41 -28.69 -11.97 4.81
CA TRP A 41 -27.89 -12.59 3.75
C TRP A 41 -27.58 -11.63 2.58
N LYS A 42 -28.35 -10.54 2.41
CA LYS A 42 -28.11 -9.49 1.38
C LYS A 42 -26.76 -8.80 1.54
N VAL A 43 -26.12 -8.90 2.70
CA VAL A 43 -24.78 -8.41 2.95
C VAL A 43 -23.73 -9.10 2.07
N LEU A 44 -23.94 -10.39 1.72
CA LEU A 44 -23.03 -11.14 0.86
C LEU A 44 -22.99 -10.60 -0.59
N PRO A 45 -24.12 -10.46 -1.32
CA PRO A 45 -24.09 -9.86 -2.64
C PRO A 45 -23.60 -8.40 -2.64
N MET A 46 -23.87 -7.62 -1.58
CA MET A 46 -23.30 -6.28 -1.45
C MET A 46 -21.77 -6.31 -1.35
N ALA A 47 -21.22 -7.21 -0.56
CA ALA A 47 -19.77 -7.42 -0.48
C ALA A 47 -19.16 -7.79 -1.85
N ALA A 48 -19.85 -8.65 -2.62
CA ALA A 48 -19.43 -9.02 -3.97
C ALA A 48 -19.44 -7.82 -4.95
N ILE A 49 -20.47 -6.98 -4.89
CA ILE A 49 -20.59 -5.78 -5.74
C ILE A 49 -19.45 -4.80 -5.42
N ILE A 50 -19.21 -4.52 -4.13
CA ILE A 50 -18.14 -3.62 -3.69
C ILE A 50 -16.77 -4.18 -4.11
N ALA A 51 -16.54 -5.48 -3.89
CA ALA A 51 -15.32 -6.16 -4.32
C ALA A 51 -15.14 -6.09 -5.86
N GLY A 52 -16.23 -6.19 -6.61
CA GLY A 52 -16.25 -6.07 -8.06
C GLY A 52 -15.83 -4.68 -8.54
N LEU A 53 -16.42 -3.64 -7.96
CA LEU A 53 -16.10 -2.25 -8.29
C LEU A 53 -14.64 -1.92 -7.97
N VAL A 54 -14.17 -2.26 -6.77
CA VAL A 54 -12.78 -2.03 -6.36
C VAL A 54 -11.82 -2.88 -7.20
N GLY A 55 -12.14 -4.15 -7.43
CA GLY A 55 -11.35 -5.06 -8.25
C GLY A 55 -11.13 -4.54 -9.68
N MET A 56 -12.14 -3.94 -10.29
CA MET A 56 -12.00 -3.30 -11.61
C MET A 56 -10.99 -2.15 -11.61
N VAL A 57 -10.95 -1.36 -10.55
CA VAL A 57 -10.03 -0.22 -10.42
C VAL A 57 -8.58 -0.69 -10.21
N ILE A 58 -8.36 -1.68 -9.34
CA ILE A 58 -7.01 -2.14 -8.98
C ILE A 58 -6.42 -3.15 -9.97
N ARG A 59 -7.22 -3.75 -10.82
CA ARG A 59 -6.92 -4.88 -11.72
C ARG A 59 -5.62 -4.74 -12.51
N ARG A 60 -5.25 -3.52 -12.94
CA ARG A 60 -4.08 -3.29 -13.81
C ARG A 60 -2.84 -2.77 -13.09
N ARG A 61 -2.94 -2.47 -11.81
CA ARG A 61 -1.89 -1.75 -11.07
C ARG A 61 -1.41 -2.46 -9.81
N PHE A 62 -2.29 -3.23 -9.15
CA PHE A 62 -1.97 -3.99 -7.96
C PHE A 62 -0.95 -5.10 -8.31
N PHE A 63 0.10 -5.28 -7.54
CA PHE A 63 1.26 -6.15 -7.81
C PHE A 63 2.09 -5.79 -9.07
N VAL A 64 1.88 -4.64 -9.69
CA VAL A 64 2.59 -4.25 -10.92
C VAL A 64 3.57 -3.11 -10.67
N ASN A 65 3.17 -2.13 -9.88
CA ASN A 65 4.01 -0.99 -9.52
C ASN A 65 3.75 -0.56 -8.07
N MET A 66 4.69 0.21 -7.49
CA MET A 66 4.63 0.64 -6.08
C MET A 66 3.34 1.41 -5.79
N GLU A 67 3.01 2.40 -6.62
CA GLU A 67 1.86 3.28 -6.41
C GLU A 67 0.54 2.51 -6.48
N GLY A 68 0.43 1.65 -7.49
CA GLY A 68 -0.77 0.82 -7.67
C GLY A 68 -0.94 -0.22 -6.57
N SER A 69 0.16 -0.76 -6.06
CA SER A 69 0.12 -1.71 -4.94
C SER A 69 -0.27 -1.03 -3.64
N LEU A 70 0.20 0.19 -3.37
CA LEU A 70 -0.21 0.94 -2.19
C LEU A 70 -1.69 1.34 -2.25
N ILE A 71 -2.14 1.85 -3.40
CA ILE A 71 -3.56 2.20 -3.62
C ILE A 71 -4.42 0.94 -3.55
N GLY A 72 -3.97 -0.18 -4.10
CA GLY A 72 -4.68 -1.45 -4.04
C GLY A 72 -4.78 -1.99 -2.62
N ALA A 73 -3.70 -1.96 -1.84
CA ALA A 73 -3.70 -2.34 -0.43
C ALA A 73 -4.66 -1.46 0.39
N PHE A 74 -4.65 -0.15 0.16
CA PHE A 74 -5.59 0.79 0.78
C PHE A 74 -7.04 0.46 0.40
N ALA A 75 -7.33 0.29 -0.89
CA ALA A 75 -8.68 0.01 -1.37
C ALA A 75 -9.23 -1.32 -0.84
N LEU A 76 -8.42 -2.38 -0.81
CA LEU A 76 -8.80 -3.67 -0.22
C LEU A 76 -9.03 -3.55 1.29
N THR A 77 -8.20 -2.78 1.98
CA THR A 77 -8.40 -2.50 3.42
C THR A 77 -9.72 -1.77 3.65
N CYS A 78 -10.09 -0.79 2.80
CA CYS A 78 -11.38 -0.10 2.89
C CYS A 78 -12.55 -1.06 2.68
N VAL A 79 -12.47 -1.95 1.69
CA VAL A 79 -13.51 -2.98 1.45
C VAL A 79 -13.70 -3.87 2.68
N ALA A 80 -12.62 -4.38 3.24
CA ALA A 80 -12.67 -5.24 4.42
C ALA A 80 -13.20 -4.49 5.64
N LEU A 81 -12.74 -3.25 5.87
CA LEU A 81 -13.18 -2.41 6.96
C LEU A 81 -14.70 -2.13 6.90
N TRP A 82 -15.19 -1.75 5.72
CA TRP A 82 -16.61 -1.45 5.53
C TRP A 82 -17.47 -2.68 5.70
N ASN A 83 -17.08 -3.80 5.09
CA ASN A 83 -17.81 -5.06 5.27
C ASN A 83 -17.94 -5.41 6.76
N GLY A 84 -16.86 -5.36 7.53
CA GLY A 84 -16.90 -5.61 8.96
C GLY A 84 -17.75 -4.61 9.73
N CYS A 85 -17.57 -3.31 9.49
CA CYS A 85 -18.32 -2.28 10.20
C CYS A 85 -19.84 -2.39 10.01
N PHE A 86 -20.29 -2.65 8.78
CA PHE A 86 -21.72 -2.77 8.51
C PHE A 86 -22.37 -4.03 9.11
N ASN A 87 -21.59 -5.07 9.38
CA ASN A 87 -22.14 -6.32 9.94
C ASN A 87 -22.74 -6.13 11.35
N SER A 88 -22.03 -5.41 12.24
CA SER A 88 -22.37 -5.37 13.67
C SER A 88 -22.87 -4.03 14.21
N ILE A 89 -22.83 -2.94 13.41
CA ILE A 89 -23.14 -1.59 13.91
C ILE A 89 -24.53 -1.46 14.52
N GLN A 90 -25.50 -2.23 14.07
CA GLN A 90 -26.87 -2.21 14.58
C GLN A 90 -27.22 -3.41 15.47
N SER A 91 -26.34 -4.42 15.56
CA SER A 91 -26.68 -5.73 16.15
C SER A 91 -27.14 -5.61 17.60
N VAL A 92 -26.35 -4.96 18.44
CA VAL A 92 -26.63 -4.85 19.89
C VAL A 92 -27.68 -3.77 20.18
N CYS A 93 -27.55 -2.58 19.56
CA CYS A 93 -28.47 -1.48 19.84
C CYS A 93 -29.90 -1.80 19.43
N ARG A 94 -30.12 -2.58 18.37
CA ARG A 94 -31.44 -3.07 17.96
C ARG A 94 -32.06 -4.03 18.99
N GLU A 95 -31.24 -4.90 19.57
CA GLU A 95 -31.68 -5.90 20.56
C GLU A 95 -31.56 -5.44 22.01
N ARG A 96 -31.07 -4.22 22.27
CA ARG A 96 -30.80 -3.70 23.62
C ARG A 96 -31.91 -3.92 24.65
N PRO A 97 -33.21 -3.67 24.37
CA PRO A 97 -34.28 -3.93 25.33
C PRO A 97 -34.46 -5.43 25.67
N ILE A 98 -34.20 -6.29 24.66
CA ILE A 98 -34.28 -7.74 24.81
C ILE A 98 -33.10 -8.24 25.66
N VAL A 99 -31.88 -7.82 25.33
CA VAL A 99 -30.65 -8.15 26.06
C VAL A 99 -30.77 -7.74 27.54
N LYS A 100 -31.26 -6.53 27.81
CA LYS A 100 -31.49 -6.04 29.17
C LYS A 100 -32.45 -6.93 29.96
N ARG A 101 -33.56 -7.38 29.35
CA ARG A 101 -34.49 -8.28 29.95
C ARG A 101 -33.94 -9.67 30.18
N GLU A 102 -33.24 -10.23 29.18
CA GLU A 102 -32.67 -11.57 29.24
C GLU A 102 -31.52 -11.62 30.26
N HIS A 103 -30.73 -10.55 30.39
CA HIS A 103 -29.67 -10.44 31.40
C HIS A 103 -30.25 -10.54 32.84
N ARG A 104 -31.33 -9.83 33.11
CA ARG A 104 -32.05 -9.93 34.40
C ARG A 104 -32.67 -11.31 34.67
N SER A 105 -32.93 -12.08 33.61
CA SER A 105 -33.45 -13.44 33.70
C SER A 105 -32.34 -14.51 33.82
N GLY A 106 -31.07 -14.11 33.94
CA GLY A 106 -29.92 -15.01 34.18
C GLY A 106 -29.08 -15.32 32.94
N MET A 107 -29.20 -14.52 31.87
CA MET A 107 -28.27 -14.58 30.74
C MET A 107 -26.90 -14.06 31.15
N HIS A 108 -25.85 -14.81 30.79
CA HIS A 108 -24.46 -14.33 30.88
C HIS A 108 -24.10 -13.48 29.68
N ILE A 109 -23.74 -12.22 29.90
CA ILE A 109 -23.31 -11.29 28.81
C ILE A 109 -22.14 -11.86 28.01
N SER A 110 -21.18 -12.49 28.68
CA SER A 110 -20.06 -13.14 28.00
C SER A 110 -20.51 -14.23 27.01
N ALA A 111 -21.55 -14.99 27.32
CA ALA A 111 -22.12 -16.00 26.40
C ALA A 111 -22.78 -15.34 25.19
N TYR A 112 -23.50 -14.24 25.39
CA TYR A 112 -24.11 -13.46 24.32
C TYR A 112 -23.05 -12.88 23.37
N VAL A 113 -22.01 -12.21 23.89
CA VAL A 113 -20.92 -11.64 23.08
C VAL A 113 -20.15 -12.74 22.35
N THR A 114 -19.86 -13.87 23.02
CA THR A 114 -19.17 -15.01 22.36
C THR A 114 -20.01 -15.58 21.22
N ALA A 115 -21.32 -15.69 21.37
CA ALA A 115 -22.20 -16.13 20.27
C ALA A 115 -22.16 -15.18 19.08
N HIS A 116 -22.16 -13.86 19.33
CA HIS A 116 -21.95 -12.86 18.29
C HIS A 116 -20.57 -13.00 17.62
N MET A 117 -19.50 -13.16 18.39
CA MET A 117 -18.15 -13.36 17.85
C MET A 117 -18.09 -14.56 16.89
N ILE A 118 -18.68 -15.71 17.27
CA ILE A 118 -18.67 -16.91 16.42
C ILE A 118 -19.49 -16.67 15.14
N TYR A 119 -20.68 -16.07 15.28
CA TYR A 119 -21.51 -15.75 14.12
C TYR A 119 -20.81 -14.81 13.14
N GLN A 120 -20.22 -13.73 13.65
CA GLN A 120 -19.52 -12.74 12.84
C GLN A 120 -18.24 -13.28 12.23
N PHE A 121 -17.54 -14.18 12.94
CA PHE A 121 -16.40 -14.91 12.37
C PHE A 121 -16.79 -15.65 11.08
N MET A 122 -17.91 -16.40 11.12
CA MET A 122 -18.40 -17.13 9.95
C MET A 122 -18.81 -16.17 8.81
N LEU A 123 -19.47 -15.06 9.15
CA LEU A 123 -19.94 -14.07 8.18
C LEU A 123 -18.76 -13.36 7.51
N CYS A 124 -17.79 -12.86 8.29
CA CYS A 124 -16.57 -12.23 7.75
C CYS A 124 -15.75 -13.19 6.90
N ALA A 125 -15.64 -14.47 7.30
CA ALA A 125 -14.96 -15.49 6.49
C ALA A 125 -15.68 -15.71 5.14
N ALA A 126 -17.00 -15.80 5.14
CA ALA A 126 -17.80 -15.94 3.91
C ALA A 126 -17.66 -14.72 2.99
N GLN A 127 -17.73 -13.50 3.55
CA GLN A 127 -17.55 -12.25 2.79
C GLN A 127 -16.14 -12.15 2.19
N THR A 128 -15.12 -12.52 2.96
CA THR A 128 -13.73 -12.51 2.49
C THR A 128 -13.50 -13.54 1.40
N ALA A 129 -14.00 -14.76 1.57
CA ALA A 129 -13.91 -15.80 0.54
C ALA A 129 -14.59 -15.35 -0.76
N LEU A 130 -15.77 -14.72 -0.66
CA LEU A 130 -16.48 -14.18 -1.80
C LEU A 130 -15.71 -13.02 -2.45
N THR A 131 -15.12 -12.14 -1.67
CA THR A 131 -14.26 -11.05 -2.17
C THR A 131 -13.05 -11.60 -2.92
N MET A 132 -12.35 -12.60 -2.37
CA MET A 132 -11.22 -13.25 -3.03
C MET A 132 -11.64 -13.95 -4.32
N PHE A 133 -12.81 -14.60 -4.33
CA PHE A 133 -13.37 -15.20 -5.53
C PHE A 133 -13.63 -14.15 -6.63
N VAL A 134 -14.26 -13.02 -6.30
CA VAL A 134 -14.53 -11.93 -7.24
C VAL A 134 -13.24 -11.34 -7.79
N LEU A 135 -12.25 -11.05 -6.94
CA LEU A 135 -10.95 -10.53 -7.38
C LEU A 135 -10.23 -11.50 -8.34
N ARG A 136 -10.35 -12.82 -8.07
CA ARG A 136 -9.81 -13.85 -8.96
C ARG A 136 -10.50 -13.84 -10.33
N GLN A 137 -11.82 -13.72 -10.40
CA GLN A 137 -12.59 -13.66 -11.64
C GLN A 137 -12.27 -12.41 -12.47
N LEU A 138 -12.02 -11.29 -11.80
CA LEU A 138 -11.60 -10.05 -12.44
C LEU A 138 -10.14 -10.06 -12.92
N SER A 139 -9.42 -11.18 -12.74
CA SER A 139 -8.03 -11.32 -13.14
C SER A 139 -7.11 -10.24 -12.55
N VAL A 140 -7.32 -9.88 -11.27
CA VAL A 140 -6.37 -9.07 -10.52
C VAL A 140 -5.04 -9.82 -10.49
N PRO A 141 -3.87 -9.17 -10.76
CA PRO A 141 -2.58 -9.84 -10.93
C PRO A 141 -1.96 -10.32 -9.62
N ILE A 142 -2.74 -11.02 -8.80
CA ILE A 142 -2.26 -11.72 -7.60
C ILE A 142 -1.44 -12.92 -8.07
N PRO A 143 -0.21 -13.12 -7.59
CA PRO A 143 0.63 -14.26 -7.94
C PRO A 143 -0.10 -15.57 -7.74
N ARG A 144 -0.03 -16.45 -8.75
CA ARG A 144 -0.72 -17.73 -8.78
C ARG A 144 0.32 -18.85 -8.81
N GLY A 145 0.11 -19.86 -8.01
CA GLY A 145 0.97 -21.02 -7.97
C GLY A 145 1.32 -21.42 -6.55
N TYR A 146 1.78 -22.66 -6.42
CA TYR A 146 2.31 -23.18 -5.17
C TYR A 146 3.66 -22.51 -4.87
N GLY A 147 3.83 -21.97 -3.65
CA GLY A 147 5.03 -21.25 -3.27
C GLY A 147 5.00 -19.74 -3.57
N SER A 148 3.89 -19.20 -4.09
CA SER A 148 3.76 -17.74 -4.31
C SER A 148 3.50 -16.96 -3.03
N GLY A 149 2.97 -17.61 -1.99
CA GLY A 149 2.68 -16.96 -0.71
C GLY A 149 3.90 -16.83 0.19
N LEU A 150 3.83 -15.90 1.13
CA LEU A 150 4.91 -15.61 2.08
C LEU A 150 4.78 -16.43 3.38
N ILE A 151 3.55 -16.82 3.74
CA ILE A 151 3.23 -17.58 4.96
C ILE A 151 2.53 -18.87 4.58
N THR A 152 1.48 -18.80 3.74
CA THR A 152 0.80 -19.97 3.20
C THR A 152 1.39 -20.33 1.82
N PRO A 153 1.13 -21.53 1.29
CA PRO A 153 1.61 -21.88 -0.05
C PRO A 153 1.05 -20.99 -1.18
N TRP A 154 -0.05 -20.29 -0.95
CA TRP A 154 -0.71 -19.45 -1.95
C TRP A 154 -0.91 -18.02 -1.50
N MET A 155 -0.45 -17.04 -2.28
CA MET A 155 -0.60 -15.62 -2.01
C MET A 155 -2.07 -15.20 -1.80
N ILE A 156 -2.98 -15.81 -2.52
CA ILE A 156 -4.42 -15.53 -2.38
C ILE A 156 -4.95 -15.86 -0.97
N CYS A 157 -4.38 -16.88 -0.32
CA CYS A 157 -4.74 -17.25 1.05
C CYS A 157 -4.15 -16.25 2.06
N ASP A 158 -2.92 -15.80 1.82
CA ASP A 158 -2.26 -14.79 2.68
C ASP A 158 -3.02 -13.47 2.64
N ILE A 159 -3.39 -12.99 1.45
CA ILE A 159 -4.21 -11.78 1.28
C ILE A 159 -5.61 -11.99 1.88
N GLY A 160 -6.22 -13.15 1.63
CA GLY A 160 -7.51 -13.50 2.19
C GLY A 160 -7.51 -13.48 3.71
N LEU A 161 -6.48 -14.06 4.35
CA LEU A 161 -6.36 -14.04 5.80
C LEU A 161 -6.18 -12.62 6.34
N THR A 162 -5.39 -11.79 5.66
CA THR A 162 -5.25 -10.38 6.04
C THR A 162 -6.57 -9.64 5.94
N MET A 163 -7.30 -9.78 4.84
CA MET A 163 -8.61 -9.15 4.66
C MET A 163 -9.64 -9.65 5.68
N PHE A 164 -9.61 -10.94 5.99
CA PHE A 164 -10.44 -11.52 7.05
C PHE A 164 -10.15 -10.87 8.41
N LEU A 165 -8.88 -10.76 8.79
CA LEU A 165 -8.49 -10.13 10.07
C LEU A 165 -8.91 -8.66 10.14
N ILE A 166 -8.77 -7.90 9.05
CA ILE A 166 -9.22 -6.51 8.97
C ILE A 166 -10.74 -6.43 9.14
N SER A 167 -11.49 -7.24 8.38
CA SER A 167 -12.95 -7.26 8.43
C SER A 167 -13.45 -7.65 9.82
N TYR A 168 -12.86 -8.68 10.42
CA TYR A 168 -13.27 -9.15 11.74
C TYR A 168 -12.87 -8.17 12.86
N ALA A 169 -11.73 -7.49 12.77
CA ALA A 169 -11.36 -6.43 13.71
C ALA A 169 -12.30 -5.22 13.61
N ALA A 170 -12.68 -4.84 12.40
CA ALA A 170 -13.65 -3.77 12.13
C ALA A 170 -15.04 -4.12 12.64
N ASP A 171 -15.44 -5.39 12.50
CA ASP A 171 -16.70 -5.90 13.02
C ASP A 171 -16.76 -5.86 14.56
N MET A 172 -15.68 -6.28 15.23
CA MET A 172 -15.61 -6.18 16.69
C MET A 172 -15.59 -4.72 17.17
N MET A 173 -14.94 -3.82 16.47
CA MET A 173 -15.00 -2.38 16.73
C MET A 173 -16.44 -1.87 16.59
N SER A 174 -17.13 -2.28 15.57
CA SER A 174 -18.52 -1.92 15.29
C SER A 174 -19.48 -2.50 16.33
N LEU A 175 -19.25 -3.73 16.78
CA LEU A 175 -19.99 -4.35 17.88
C LEU A 175 -19.84 -3.54 19.19
N PHE A 176 -18.62 -3.07 19.47
CA PHE A 176 -18.35 -2.18 20.61
C PHE A 176 -19.10 -0.85 20.48
N LEU A 177 -19.09 -0.21 19.31
CA LEU A 177 -19.87 1.02 19.06
C LEU A 177 -21.38 0.79 19.23
N SER A 178 -21.88 -0.34 18.73
CA SER A 178 -23.27 -0.76 18.92
C SER A 178 -23.61 -0.97 20.40
N SER A 179 -22.67 -1.47 21.19
CA SER A 179 -22.85 -1.69 22.64
C SER A 179 -22.97 -0.38 23.43
N ILE A 180 -22.22 0.65 23.04
CA ILE A 180 -22.28 1.99 23.65
C ILE A 180 -23.55 2.72 23.21
N SER A 181 -23.96 2.56 21.96
CA SER A 181 -25.06 3.33 21.37
C SER A 181 -26.41 2.88 21.94
N HIS A 182 -27.25 3.86 22.33
CA HIS A 182 -28.57 3.58 22.86
C HIS A 182 -29.61 3.32 21.77
N THR A 183 -29.38 3.87 20.58
CA THR A 183 -30.33 3.78 19.45
C THR A 183 -29.60 3.40 18.17
N THR A 184 -30.28 2.73 17.25
CA THR A 184 -29.74 2.38 15.92
C THR A 184 -29.37 3.60 15.11
N THR A 185 -30.17 4.68 15.19
CA THR A 185 -29.87 5.94 14.52
C THR A 185 -28.57 6.56 15.04
N GLY A 186 -28.38 6.59 16.37
CA GLY A 186 -27.14 7.08 16.98
C GLY A 186 -25.91 6.30 16.54
N ALA A 187 -25.99 4.96 16.52
CA ALA A 187 -24.92 4.10 16.04
C ALA A 187 -24.55 4.40 14.59
N MET A 188 -25.54 4.53 13.71
CA MET A 188 -25.33 4.84 12.29
C MET A 188 -24.76 6.25 12.06
N THR A 189 -25.07 7.20 12.95
CA THR A 189 -24.53 8.57 12.85
C THR A 189 -23.06 8.63 13.26
N ILE A 190 -22.64 7.86 14.27
CA ILE A 190 -21.26 7.82 14.75
C ILE A 190 -20.35 7.07 13.77
N MET A 191 -20.86 6.06 13.09
CA MET A 191 -20.07 5.19 12.22
C MET A 191 -19.26 5.93 11.14
N PRO A 192 -19.82 6.88 10.36
CA PRO A 192 -19.04 7.61 9.35
C PRO A 192 -17.83 8.36 9.95
N PHE A 193 -17.97 8.95 11.13
CA PHE A 193 -16.87 9.63 11.81
C PHE A 193 -15.72 8.66 12.16
N ILE A 194 -16.07 7.47 12.66
CA ILE A 194 -15.08 6.44 12.95
C ILE A 194 -14.42 5.93 11.67
N LEU A 195 -15.18 5.73 10.59
CA LEU A 195 -14.63 5.33 9.29
C LEU A 195 -13.68 6.39 8.74
N ILE A 196 -14.07 7.67 8.78
CA ILE A 196 -13.19 8.76 8.34
C ILE A 196 -11.92 8.78 9.20
N PHE A 197 -12.03 8.64 10.52
CA PHE A 197 -10.86 8.54 11.40
C PHE A 197 -9.94 7.40 10.99
N GLN A 198 -10.48 6.21 10.77
CA GLN A 198 -9.73 5.03 10.33
C GLN A 198 -9.01 5.26 9.00
N LEU A 199 -9.66 5.92 8.03
CA LEU A 199 -9.10 6.15 6.70
C LEU A 199 -8.06 7.27 6.69
N VAL A 200 -8.34 8.40 7.32
CA VAL A 200 -7.46 9.58 7.34
C VAL A 200 -6.18 9.28 8.12
N PHE A 201 -6.32 8.66 9.30
CA PHE A 201 -5.18 8.35 10.16
C PHE A 201 -4.53 6.99 9.85
N SER A 202 -4.85 6.37 8.72
CA SER A 202 -4.22 5.11 8.29
C SER A 202 -2.72 5.24 8.00
N GLY A 203 -2.24 6.44 7.65
CA GLY A 203 -0.83 6.69 7.34
C GLY A 203 -0.32 6.06 6.04
N GLY A 204 -1.17 5.35 5.31
CA GLY A 204 -0.78 4.62 4.10
C GLY A 204 -0.70 5.52 2.86
N VAL A 205 -1.80 6.18 2.53
CA VAL A 205 -1.95 6.98 1.30
C VAL A 205 -1.79 8.47 1.57
N ILE A 206 -2.35 8.95 2.69
CA ILE A 206 -2.28 10.37 3.08
C ILE A 206 -1.06 10.55 3.99
N PRO A 207 -0.10 11.43 3.63
CA PRO A 207 1.03 11.72 4.50
C PRO A 207 0.55 12.42 5.77
N LEU A 208 0.88 11.83 6.92
CA LEU A 208 0.48 12.37 8.21
C LEU A 208 1.54 13.35 8.73
N PRO A 209 1.12 14.53 9.27
CA PRO A 209 1.99 15.40 10.04
C PRO A 209 2.62 14.66 11.24
N GLU A 210 3.81 15.07 11.67
CA GLU A 210 4.54 14.34 12.73
C GLU A 210 3.76 14.20 14.03
N TRP A 211 3.04 15.25 14.44
CA TRP A 211 2.22 15.23 15.66
C TRP A 211 1.07 14.20 15.61
N SER A 212 0.58 13.86 14.43
CA SER A 212 -0.56 12.93 14.25
C SER A 212 -0.13 11.48 13.94
N ARG A 213 1.16 11.23 13.67
CA ARG A 213 1.68 9.88 13.43
C ARG A 213 1.33 8.88 14.53
N PRO A 214 1.37 9.21 15.84
CA PRO A 214 0.99 8.25 16.88
C PRO A 214 -0.46 7.77 16.77
N LEU A 215 -1.37 8.59 16.20
CA LEU A 215 -2.78 8.22 16.03
C LEU A 215 -2.96 7.06 15.06
N SER A 216 -2.05 6.88 14.09
CA SER A 216 -2.11 5.75 13.17
C SER A 216 -2.01 4.40 13.88
N ASN A 217 -1.34 4.33 15.02
CA ASN A 217 -1.22 3.10 15.79
C ASN A 217 -2.55 2.62 16.40
N PHE A 218 -3.55 3.50 16.48
CA PHE A 218 -4.89 3.17 16.95
C PHE A 218 -5.85 2.82 15.82
N THR A 219 -5.38 2.77 14.57
CA THR A 219 -6.22 2.45 13.42
C THR A 219 -5.99 1.03 12.93
N ILE A 220 -7.07 0.30 12.70
CA ILE A 220 -7.08 -1.04 12.07
C ILE A 220 -6.51 -0.94 10.66
N THR A 221 -6.86 0.13 9.94
CA THR A 221 -6.45 0.38 8.55
C THR A 221 -4.93 0.49 8.39
N ASN A 222 -4.22 1.08 9.34
CA ASN A 222 -2.75 1.17 9.30
C ASN A 222 -2.10 -0.22 9.21
N TYR A 223 -2.49 -1.13 10.10
CA TYR A 223 -1.95 -2.50 10.10
C TYR A 223 -2.42 -3.32 8.90
N GLY A 224 -3.65 -3.08 8.44
CA GLY A 224 -4.19 -3.70 7.24
C GLY A 224 -3.40 -3.31 5.98
N ILE A 225 -3.16 -2.01 5.79
CA ILE A 225 -2.37 -1.51 4.66
C ILE A 225 -0.93 -2.02 4.73
N ARG A 226 -0.30 -1.98 5.92
CA ARG A 226 1.08 -2.48 6.10
C ARG A 226 1.19 -3.97 5.73
N ALA A 227 0.25 -4.78 6.15
CA ALA A 227 0.24 -6.21 5.82
C ALA A 227 0.03 -6.44 4.32
N LEU A 228 -0.97 -5.80 3.70
CA LEU A 228 -1.27 -5.96 2.28
C LEU A 228 -0.17 -5.37 1.38
N ALA A 229 0.42 -4.22 1.73
CA ALA A 229 1.54 -3.63 1.01
C ALA A 229 2.79 -4.51 1.09
N ALA A 230 3.10 -5.07 2.27
CA ALA A 230 4.17 -6.04 2.43
C ALA A 230 3.94 -7.31 1.59
N GLN A 231 2.73 -7.86 1.59
CA GLN A 231 2.36 -9.04 0.79
C GLN A 231 2.41 -8.76 -0.71
N SER A 232 2.12 -7.52 -1.14
CA SER A 232 2.23 -7.16 -2.55
C SER A 232 3.66 -6.91 -3.03
N GLY A 233 4.67 -7.01 -2.15
CA GLY A 233 6.06 -6.75 -2.48
C GLY A 233 6.31 -5.26 -2.80
N TYR A 234 5.64 -4.34 -2.12
CA TYR A 234 5.69 -2.91 -2.42
C TYR A 234 7.11 -2.39 -2.65
N ASN A 235 8.06 -2.69 -1.78
CA ASN A 235 9.45 -2.20 -1.86
C ASN A 235 10.27 -2.85 -3.01
N GLU A 236 9.77 -3.91 -3.62
CA GLU A 236 10.44 -4.66 -4.70
C GLU A 236 9.92 -4.25 -6.08
N LEU A 237 8.78 -3.55 -6.11
CA LEU A 237 8.12 -3.13 -7.35
C LEU A 237 8.71 -1.83 -7.91
N PRO A 238 8.66 -1.63 -9.23
CA PRO A 238 9.12 -0.39 -9.85
C PRO A 238 8.15 0.77 -9.53
N MET A 239 8.70 1.96 -9.31
CA MET A 239 7.92 3.19 -9.27
C MET A 239 7.77 3.74 -10.70
N THR A 240 6.55 3.95 -11.16
CA THR A 240 6.28 4.26 -12.57
C THR A 240 5.74 5.67 -12.81
N SER A 241 5.28 6.38 -11.79
CA SER A 241 4.63 7.69 -11.92
C SER A 241 5.54 8.73 -12.57
N VAL A 242 6.79 8.84 -12.09
CA VAL A 242 7.77 9.83 -12.59
C VAL A 242 8.11 9.52 -14.06
N TRP A 243 8.34 8.25 -14.38
CA TRP A 243 8.61 7.84 -15.76
C TRP A 243 7.41 8.15 -16.68
N ASN A 244 6.20 7.84 -16.26
CA ASN A 244 4.99 8.09 -17.05
C ASN A 244 4.78 9.59 -17.29
N THR A 245 5.08 10.44 -16.29
CA THR A 245 5.04 11.89 -16.44
C THR A 245 6.08 12.36 -17.45
N LEU A 246 7.33 11.91 -17.32
CA LEU A 246 8.42 12.26 -18.25
C LEU A 246 8.12 11.76 -19.66
N SER A 247 7.62 10.54 -19.80
CA SER A 247 7.23 9.96 -21.09
C SER A 247 6.04 10.71 -21.73
N GLY A 248 5.11 11.22 -20.92
CA GLY A 248 4.01 12.07 -21.39
C GLY A 248 4.48 13.44 -21.92
N MET A 249 5.69 13.88 -21.50
CA MET A 249 6.29 15.14 -21.92
C MET A 249 7.23 15.01 -23.13
N LYS A 250 7.30 13.85 -23.80
CA LYS A 250 8.21 13.61 -24.93
C LYS A 250 8.13 14.65 -26.04
N GLY A 251 6.93 15.18 -26.31
CA GLY A 251 6.71 16.25 -27.29
C GLY A 251 7.01 17.65 -26.80
N SER A 252 7.36 17.85 -25.54
CA SER A 252 7.66 19.17 -24.99
C SER A 252 9.05 19.61 -25.46
N GLU A 253 9.14 20.82 -26.01
CA GLU A 253 10.41 21.42 -26.39
C GLU A 253 11.17 21.90 -25.15
N ILE A 254 12.39 21.47 -25.01
CA ILE A 254 13.36 22.02 -24.06
C ILE A 254 14.18 23.05 -24.86
N GLY A 255 13.82 24.32 -24.70
CA GLY A 255 14.55 25.43 -25.32
C GLY A 255 15.30 26.21 -24.24
N GLY A 256 16.57 26.43 -24.46
CA GLY A 256 17.38 27.30 -23.59
C GLY A 256 18.70 27.64 -24.26
N THR A 257 19.17 28.85 -24.03
CA THR A 257 20.54 29.25 -24.37
C THR A 257 21.41 28.88 -23.18
N VAL A 258 22.27 27.91 -23.34
CA VAL A 258 23.22 27.46 -22.31
C VAL A 258 24.61 27.85 -22.81
N THR A 259 25.41 28.49 -21.96
CA THR A 259 26.82 28.75 -22.27
C THR A 259 27.66 27.51 -21.97
N PHE A 260 28.76 27.36 -22.71
CA PHE A 260 29.70 26.26 -22.46
C PHE A 260 30.25 26.34 -21.02
N GLY A 261 30.44 27.55 -20.51
CA GLY A 261 30.85 27.81 -19.13
C GLY A 261 29.88 27.22 -18.11
N GLU A 262 28.55 27.38 -18.32
CA GLU A 262 27.53 26.80 -17.42
C GLU A 262 27.52 25.26 -17.42
N ILE A 263 27.86 24.64 -18.56
CA ILE A 263 28.02 23.18 -18.64
C ILE A 263 29.25 22.75 -17.84
N LEU A 264 30.37 23.47 -17.99
CA LEU A 264 31.60 23.19 -17.24
C LEU A 264 31.40 23.36 -15.73
N ASP A 265 30.68 24.37 -15.31
CA ASP A 265 30.40 24.64 -13.88
C ASP A 265 29.52 23.55 -13.27
N LYS A 266 28.60 22.95 -14.05
CA LYS A 266 27.80 21.81 -13.59
C LYS A 266 28.58 20.51 -13.45
N LEU A 267 29.79 20.40 -14.02
CA LEU A 267 30.69 19.27 -13.77
C LEU A 267 31.20 19.26 -12.31
N ASP A 268 31.03 20.33 -11.54
CA ASP A 268 31.29 20.38 -10.10
C ASP A 268 30.13 19.93 -9.24
N SER A 269 29.04 19.48 -9.85
CA SER A 269 27.87 19.01 -9.09
C SER A 269 28.22 17.80 -8.20
N PRO A 270 27.57 17.66 -7.03
CA PRO A 270 27.84 16.54 -6.12
C PRO A 270 27.63 15.16 -6.77
N VAL A 271 26.78 15.09 -7.80
CA VAL A 271 26.54 13.85 -8.57
C VAL A 271 27.77 13.44 -9.39
N VAL A 272 28.50 14.40 -9.94
CA VAL A 272 29.76 14.13 -10.67
C VAL A 272 30.90 13.89 -9.69
N ALA A 273 30.92 14.60 -8.57
CA ALA A 273 31.90 14.43 -7.51
C ALA A 273 31.89 13.00 -6.93
N GLU A 274 30.74 12.42 -6.74
CA GLU A 274 30.55 11.02 -6.25
C GLU A 274 31.12 9.99 -7.26
N LYS A 275 31.19 10.34 -8.55
CA LYS A 275 31.65 9.44 -9.62
C LYS A 275 33.06 9.73 -10.08
N ARG A 276 33.80 10.66 -9.48
CA ARG A 276 35.14 11.06 -9.90
C ARG A 276 36.16 9.92 -9.97
N GLU A 277 36.03 8.94 -9.06
CA GLU A 277 36.93 7.78 -9.00
C GLU A 277 36.56 6.68 -10.01
N LYS A 278 35.43 6.82 -10.71
CA LYS A 278 35.00 5.80 -11.68
C LYS A 278 35.92 5.83 -12.90
N VAL A 279 36.57 4.71 -13.17
CA VAL A 279 37.39 4.49 -14.36
C VAL A 279 36.50 4.44 -15.60
N VAL A 280 36.78 5.30 -16.58
CA VAL A 280 36.01 5.40 -17.83
C VAL A 280 36.70 4.65 -18.97
N VAL A 281 38.03 4.72 -19.02
CA VAL A 281 38.81 4.11 -20.11
C VAL A 281 40.12 3.52 -19.56
N LYS A 282 40.45 2.32 -20.06
CA LYS A 282 41.73 1.65 -19.78
C LYS A 282 42.70 1.89 -20.89
N SER A 283 43.52 2.72 -21.09
CA SER A 283 44.45 3.03 -22.18
C SER A 283 43.82 3.45 -23.52
N MET A 284 43.67 4.74 -23.69
CA MET A 284 43.37 5.33 -24.99
C MET A 284 44.20 6.59 -25.20
N THR A 285 44.53 6.90 -26.46
CA THR A 285 45.08 8.20 -26.84
C THR A 285 43.96 9.22 -27.04
N ALA A 286 44.28 10.51 -26.93
CA ALA A 286 43.29 11.56 -27.22
C ALA A 286 42.74 11.43 -28.65
N GLY A 287 43.55 10.97 -29.60
CA GLY A 287 43.12 10.65 -30.96
C GLY A 287 42.13 9.48 -31.04
N ASP A 288 42.22 8.49 -30.16
CA ASP A 288 41.24 7.39 -30.11
C ASP A 288 39.86 7.88 -29.62
N ILE A 289 39.85 8.79 -28.66
CA ILE A 289 38.60 9.42 -28.16
C ILE A 289 37.94 10.24 -29.28
N VAL A 290 38.75 11.05 -29.99
CA VAL A 290 38.26 11.81 -31.14
C VAL A 290 37.70 10.89 -32.23
N ARG A 291 38.35 9.76 -32.50
CA ARG A 291 37.91 8.78 -33.48
C ARG A 291 36.58 8.12 -33.09
N ILE A 292 36.37 7.80 -31.80
CA ILE A 292 35.10 7.27 -31.29
C ILE A 292 33.99 8.31 -31.41
N LEU A 293 34.27 9.56 -31.08
CA LEU A 293 33.31 10.66 -31.22
C LEU A 293 33.00 10.97 -32.68
N ALA A 294 33.97 10.76 -33.59
CA ALA A 294 33.82 10.95 -35.03
C ALA A 294 33.17 9.76 -35.75
N ASP A 295 32.87 8.67 -35.06
CA ASP A 295 32.24 7.51 -35.66
C ASP A 295 30.85 7.89 -36.20
N PRO A 296 30.52 7.56 -37.45
CA PRO A 296 29.21 7.89 -38.06
C PRO A 296 28.03 7.31 -37.31
N SER A 297 28.23 6.20 -36.61
CA SER A 297 27.18 5.55 -35.80
C SER A 297 26.72 6.39 -34.62
N THR A 298 27.53 7.34 -34.16
CA THR A 298 27.19 8.23 -33.03
C THR A 298 26.26 9.37 -33.42
N GLY A 299 26.12 9.66 -34.75
CA GLY A 299 25.33 10.79 -35.27
C GLY A 299 25.84 12.17 -34.83
N LEU A 300 27.02 12.24 -34.18
CA LEU A 300 27.58 13.49 -33.66
C LEU A 300 28.23 14.36 -34.72
N ARG A 301 28.73 13.76 -35.83
CA ARG A 301 29.42 14.50 -36.89
C ARG A 301 28.53 15.54 -37.60
N GLU A 302 27.25 15.26 -37.74
CA GLU A 302 26.28 16.13 -38.45
C GLU A 302 25.75 17.26 -37.57
N LYS A 303 26.02 17.23 -36.27
CA LYS A 303 25.54 18.28 -35.35
C LYS A 303 26.34 19.56 -35.56
N THR A 304 25.63 20.66 -35.81
CA THR A 304 26.22 21.99 -35.95
C THR A 304 26.49 22.59 -34.57
N VAL A 305 27.73 23.08 -34.40
CA VAL A 305 28.17 23.83 -33.24
C VAL A 305 28.56 25.22 -33.74
N GLY A 306 27.62 26.17 -33.63
CA GLY A 306 27.75 27.47 -34.28
C GLY A 306 27.73 27.34 -35.82
N ASP A 307 28.62 28.02 -36.54
CA ASP A 307 28.73 27.99 -38.00
C ASP A 307 29.51 26.78 -38.55
N THR A 308 30.00 25.87 -37.69
CA THR A 308 30.79 24.70 -38.07
C THR A 308 30.11 23.41 -37.58
N THR A 309 30.30 22.31 -38.31
CA THR A 309 29.84 20.99 -37.88
C THR A 309 30.80 20.40 -36.87
N LEU A 310 30.30 19.63 -35.92
CA LEU A 310 31.13 18.93 -34.93
C LEU A 310 32.17 18.01 -35.63
N GLY A 311 31.78 17.44 -36.78
CA GLY A 311 32.67 16.63 -37.61
C GLY A 311 33.89 17.40 -38.06
N THR A 312 33.76 18.66 -38.45
CA THR A 312 34.89 19.51 -38.88
C THR A 312 35.83 19.80 -37.69
N VAL A 313 35.29 20.08 -36.54
CA VAL A 313 36.06 20.31 -35.29
C VAL A 313 36.83 19.04 -34.86
N LEU A 314 36.17 17.89 -34.94
CA LEU A 314 36.80 16.60 -34.61
C LEU A 314 37.88 16.23 -35.60
N ASP A 315 37.68 16.52 -36.90
CA ASP A 315 38.70 16.28 -37.96
C ASP A 315 39.91 17.21 -37.80
N GLU A 316 39.74 18.45 -37.33
CA GLU A 316 40.87 19.36 -37.00
C GLU A 316 41.64 18.90 -35.77
N LEU A 317 40.95 18.49 -34.70
CA LEU A 317 41.54 17.94 -33.49
C LEU A 317 42.31 16.62 -33.76
N GLN A 318 41.84 15.82 -34.71
CA GLN A 318 42.49 14.56 -35.10
C GLN A 318 43.77 14.81 -35.95
N LYS A 319 43.83 15.94 -36.66
CA LYS A 319 45.02 16.32 -37.46
C LYS A 319 46.15 16.96 -36.65
N ASP A 320 45.82 17.42 -35.44
CA ASP A 320 46.82 17.99 -34.54
C ASP A 320 47.63 16.85 -33.87
N PRO A 321 48.95 16.68 -34.26
CA PRO A 321 49.75 15.60 -33.75
C PRO A 321 50.06 15.73 -32.25
N ASP A 322 50.11 16.96 -31.73
CA ASP A 322 50.37 17.21 -30.32
C ASP A 322 49.18 16.85 -29.44
N PHE A 323 47.99 16.93 -29.99
CA PHE A 323 46.75 16.52 -29.31
C PHE A 323 46.46 15.02 -29.49
N SER A 324 46.53 14.52 -30.74
CA SER A 324 46.17 13.13 -31.07
C SER A 324 47.14 12.08 -30.50
N GLY A 325 48.41 12.49 -30.36
CA GLY A 325 49.49 11.64 -29.81
C GLY A 325 49.59 11.61 -28.28
N GLN A 326 48.84 12.45 -27.57
CA GLN A 326 48.84 12.44 -26.11
C GLN A 326 48.33 11.12 -25.57
N ALA A 327 49.21 10.34 -24.95
CA ALA A 327 48.86 9.12 -24.25
C ALA A 327 48.00 9.51 -23.02
N VAL A 328 46.79 9.07 -23.01
CA VAL A 328 45.94 9.17 -21.84
C VAL A 328 46.39 8.06 -20.89
N SER A 329 46.90 8.44 -19.72
CA SER A 329 47.39 7.47 -18.74
C SER A 329 46.30 6.49 -18.34
N ASP A 330 46.67 5.22 -18.20
CA ASP A 330 45.77 4.16 -17.78
C ASP A 330 45.78 4.03 -16.24
N PRO A 331 44.63 4.03 -15.57
CA PRO A 331 43.24 4.21 -16.00
C PRO A 331 42.77 5.67 -15.92
N VAL A 332 42.02 6.13 -16.93
CA VAL A 332 41.42 7.47 -16.91
C VAL A 332 40.16 7.47 -16.09
N THR A 333 40.12 8.30 -15.07
CA THR A 333 38.96 8.50 -14.20
C THR A 333 38.06 9.64 -14.70
N VAL A 334 36.80 9.64 -14.30
CA VAL A 334 35.88 10.78 -14.54
C VAL A 334 36.48 12.08 -14.00
N GLY A 335 37.17 12.03 -12.86
CA GLY A 335 37.85 13.18 -12.24
C GLY A 335 38.90 13.80 -13.14
N GLU A 336 39.77 12.98 -13.73
CA GLU A 336 40.82 13.44 -14.65
C GLU A 336 40.26 14.08 -15.91
N ILE A 337 39.17 13.53 -16.47
CA ILE A 337 38.46 14.15 -17.60
C ILE A 337 37.89 15.52 -17.21
N VAL A 338 37.27 15.62 -16.07
CA VAL A 338 36.70 16.88 -15.58
C VAL A 338 37.80 17.92 -15.35
N ASP A 339 38.89 17.53 -14.72
CA ASP A 339 40.03 18.42 -14.45
C ASP A 339 40.74 18.84 -15.74
N PHE A 340 40.87 17.95 -16.72
CA PHE A 340 41.40 18.28 -18.06
C PHE A 340 40.48 19.31 -18.76
N LEU A 341 39.17 19.11 -18.77
CA LEU A 341 38.23 20.05 -19.39
C LEU A 341 38.25 21.42 -18.72
N LYS A 342 38.58 21.51 -17.44
CA LYS A 342 38.69 22.76 -16.69
C LYS A 342 40.02 23.47 -16.84
N THR A 343 41.11 22.76 -17.01
CA THR A 343 42.47 23.34 -17.11
C THR A 343 42.87 23.64 -18.51
N ASN A 344 42.24 23.03 -19.53
CA ASN A 344 42.61 23.24 -20.92
C ASN A 344 42.26 24.65 -21.41
N GLN A 345 43.27 25.42 -21.81
CA GLN A 345 43.12 26.80 -22.30
C GLN A 345 42.19 26.93 -23.51
N THR A 346 42.19 25.96 -24.41
CA THR A 346 41.32 25.96 -25.60
C THR A 346 39.83 25.80 -25.21
N VAL A 347 39.56 24.96 -24.21
CA VAL A 347 38.24 24.75 -23.67
C VAL A 347 37.75 26.00 -22.90
N GLN A 348 38.65 26.63 -22.13
CA GLN A 348 38.32 27.85 -21.37
C GLN A 348 38.11 29.07 -22.29
N ALA A 349 38.83 29.17 -23.40
CA ALA A 349 38.63 30.23 -24.41
C ALA A 349 37.23 30.18 -25.08
N GLN A 350 36.51 29.06 -24.98
CA GLN A 350 35.20 28.90 -25.55
C GLN A 350 34.05 29.02 -24.53
N ARG A 351 34.36 29.40 -23.28
CA ARG A 351 33.35 29.47 -22.18
C ARG A 351 32.15 30.35 -22.52
N ASP A 352 32.38 31.44 -23.26
CA ASP A 352 31.35 32.41 -23.59
C ASP A 352 30.51 32.02 -24.82
N LYS A 353 30.84 30.92 -25.49
CA LYS A 353 30.03 30.42 -26.59
C LYS A 353 28.68 29.94 -26.06
N SER A 354 27.62 30.55 -26.56
CA SER A 354 26.25 30.18 -26.25
C SER A 354 25.76 29.17 -27.29
N PHE A 355 25.12 28.12 -26.79
CA PHE A 355 24.43 27.11 -27.59
C PHE A 355 22.94 27.25 -27.38
N THR A 356 22.20 27.46 -28.44
CA THR A 356 20.73 27.37 -28.37
C THR A 356 20.36 25.91 -28.61
N VAL A 357 20.02 25.21 -27.54
CA VAL A 357 19.52 23.83 -27.63
C VAL A 357 18.02 23.90 -27.86
N LYS A 358 17.58 23.58 -29.05
CA LYS A 358 16.17 23.25 -29.33
C LYS A 358 16.09 21.74 -29.50
N MET A 359 15.60 21.07 -28.51
CA MET A 359 15.50 19.62 -28.48
C MET A 359 14.20 19.25 -27.79
N THR A 360 13.53 18.24 -28.25
CA THR A 360 12.39 17.67 -27.52
C THR A 360 12.87 16.74 -26.40
N VAL A 361 12.05 16.56 -25.37
CA VAL A 361 12.33 15.57 -24.31
C VAL A 361 12.51 14.16 -24.92
N GLY A 362 11.78 13.85 -25.99
CA GLY A 362 11.90 12.58 -26.70
C GLY A 362 13.29 12.38 -27.31
N GLU A 363 13.80 13.36 -28.08
CA GLU A 363 15.14 13.32 -28.66
C GLU A 363 16.24 13.20 -27.58
N MET A 364 16.07 13.87 -26.43
CA MET A 364 16.98 13.74 -25.32
C MET A 364 16.99 12.32 -24.74
N LEU A 365 15.81 11.71 -24.60
CA LEU A 365 15.68 10.34 -24.12
C LEU A 365 16.28 9.32 -25.09
N ASP A 366 16.14 9.54 -26.41
CA ASP A 366 16.70 8.67 -27.43
C ASP A 366 18.25 8.71 -27.39
N ILE A 367 18.84 9.92 -27.21
CA ILE A 367 20.30 10.09 -27.09
C ILE A 367 20.84 9.40 -25.82
N LEU A 368 20.12 9.50 -24.70
CA LEU A 368 20.54 8.90 -23.42
C LEU A 368 20.24 7.40 -23.34
N GLY A 369 19.48 6.87 -24.29
CA GLY A 369 18.95 5.51 -24.27
C GLY A 369 17.74 5.41 -23.34
N GLU A 370 16.55 5.44 -23.92
CA GLU A 370 15.26 5.49 -23.19
C GLU A 370 15.14 4.43 -22.09
N GLU A 371 15.51 3.17 -22.38
CA GLU A 371 15.43 2.08 -21.41
C GLU A 371 16.42 2.25 -20.23
N ASN A 372 17.59 2.84 -20.48
CA ASN A 372 18.58 3.13 -19.43
C ASN A 372 18.08 4.22 -18.49
N VAL A 373 17.51 5.29 -19.06
CA VAL A 373 16.94 6.40 -18.28
C VAL A 373 15.74 5.92 -17.49
N LYS A 374 14.85 5.13 -18.10
CA LYS A 374 13.69 4.54 -17.46
C LYS A 374 14.09 3.66 -16.27
N SER A 375 15.00 2.73 -16.46
CA SER A 375 15.47 1.84 -15.40
C SER A 375 16.16 2.60 -14.26
N PHE A 376 16.94 3.63 -14.60
CA PHE A 376 17.58 4.50 -13.62
C PHE A 376 16.56 5.29 -12.79
N ILE A 377 15.60 5.95 -13.45
CA ILE A 377 14.54 6.72 -12.78
C ILE A 377 13.73 5.79 -11.88
N GLN A 378 13.26 4.66 -12.41
CA GLN A 378 12.45 3.70 -11.64
C GLN A 378 13.18 3.19 -10.40
N ARG A 379 14.46 2.87 -10.52
CA ARG A 379 15.28 2.43 -9.39
C ARG A 379 15.47 3.55 -8.36
N LYS A 380 15.86 4.76 -8.80
CA LYS A 380 16.12 5.89 -7.88
C LYS A 380 14.85 6.37 -7.18
N THR A 381 13.73 6.40 -7.88
CA THR A 381 12.43 6.74 -7.27
C THR A 381 11.93 5.65 -6.33
N ALA A 382 12.16 4.37 -6.65
CA ALA A 382 11.83 3.27 -5.77
C ALA A 382 12.69 3.28 -4.48
N GLU A 383 14.00 3.54 -4.60
CA GLU A 383 14.89 3.73 -3.45
C GLU A 383 14.41 4.88 -2.54
N ALA A 384 14.00 6.02 -3.11
CA ALA A 384 13.49 7.16 -2.36
C ALA A 384 12.11 6.92 -1.73
N ALA A 385 11.29 6.07 -2.34
CA ALA A 385 9.96 5.70 -1.86
C ALA A 385 9.97 4.48 -0.92
N TYR A 386 11.13 3.90 -0.64
CA TYR A 386 11.27 2.75 0.24
C TYR A 386 10.71 3.03 1.63
N LYS A 387 9.89 2.11 2.13
CA LYS A 387 9.31 2.18 3.47
C LYS A 387 9.57 0.88 4.23
N PRO A 388 10.34 0.92 5.34
CA PRO A 388 10.62 -0.29 6.12
C PRO A 388 9.34 -0.94 6.67
N GLU A 389 8.27 -0.18 6.83
CA GLU A 389 6.96 -0.67 7.30
C GLU A 389 6.29 -1.63 6.32
N TYR A 390 6.67 -1.58 5.03
CA TYR A 390 6.12 -2.40 3.93
C TYR A 390 7.10 -3.46 3.45
N GLU A 391 8.13 -3.77 4.26
CA GLU A 391 9.08 -4.83 3.96
C GLU A 391 8.34 -6.17 3.79
N SER A 392 8.62 -6.87 2.68
CA SER A 392 8.04 -8.17 2.32
C SER A 392 8.69 -9.30 3.13
N SER A 393 8.43 -9.28 4.44
CA SER A 393 8.98 -10.22 5.41
C SER A 393 7.85 -10.90 6.17
N THR A 394 7.95 -12.22 6.34
CA THR A 394 7.02 -13.02 7.15
C THR A 394 6.87 -12.43 8.56
N ARG A 395 7.98 -11.98 9.16
CA ARG A 395 7.97 -11.36 10.49
C ARG A 395 7.14 -10.09 10.53
N ASN A 396 7.25 -9.25 9.52
CA ASN A 396 6.50 -7.99 9.41
C ASN A 396 5.00 -8.26 9.25
N ILE A 397 4.64 -9.21 8.37
CA ILE A 397 3.24 -9.57 8.12
C ILE A 397 2.60 -10.14 9.39
N VAL A 398 3.25 -11.10 10.04
CA VAL A 398 2.75 -11.72 11.29
C VAL A 398 2.62 -10.67 12.41
N LYS A 399 3.55 -9.73 12.52
CA LYS A 399 3.46 -8.62 13.48
C LYS A 399 2.18 -7.80 13.25
N ASN A 400 1.85 -7.47 12.01
CA ASN A 400 0.63 -6.72 11.69
C ASN A 400 -0.64 -7.56 11.95
N TRP A 401 -0.62 -8.86 11.67
CA TRP A 401 -1.72 -9.77 12.01
C TRP A 401 -1.95 -9.87 13.52
N LEU A 402 -0.89 -9.90 14.31
CA LEU A 402 -1.00 -9.91 15.78
C LEU A 402 -1.64 -8.61 16.30
N TRP A 403 -1.31 -7.46 15.72
CA TRP A 403 -1.99 -6.21 16.07
C TRP A 403 -3.48 -6.23 15.69
N LEU A 404 -3.83 -6.75 14.51
CA LEU A 404 -5.24 -6.92 14.11
C LEU A 404 -5.97 -7.87 15.06
N ALA A 405 -5.36 -8.99 15.43
CA ALA A 405 -5.91 -9.91 16.42
C ALA A 405 -6.09 -9.25 17.80
N LEU A 406 -5.13 -8.42 18.22
CA LEU A 406 -5.25 -7.65 19.46
C LEU A 406 -6.48 -6.73 19.44
N PHE A 407 -6.73 -6.02 18.33
CA PHE A 407 -7.94 -5.19 18.18
C PHE A 407 -9.21 -6.01 18.33
N ILE A 408 -9.28 -7.22 17.75
CA ILE A 408 -10.42 -8.12 17.88
C ILE A 408 -10.70 -8.40 19.36
N PHE A 409 -9.70 -8.82 20.12
CA PHE A 409 -9.85 -9.15 21.54
C PHE A 409 -10.18 -7.94 22.40
N VAL A 410 -9.53 -6.80 22.15
CA VAL A 410 -9.75 -5.56 22.91
C VAL A 410 -11.18 -5.07 22.70
N PHE A 411 -11.67 -4.99 21.48
CA PHE A 411 -13.04 -4.53 21.22
C PHE A 411 -14.11 -5.52 21.71
N ALA A 412 -13.86 -6.83 21.63
CA ALA A 412 -14.75 -7.83 22.20
C ALA A 412 -14.82 -7.73 23.73
N ALA A 413 -13.70 -7.54 24.41
CA ALA A 413 -13.64 -7.32 25.85
C ALA A 413 -14.36 -6.03 26.26
N LEU A 414 -14.11 -4.92 25.55
CA LEU A 414 -14.78 -3.65 25.79
C LEU A 414 -16.30 -3.77 25.58
N SER A 415 -16.74 -4.48 24.54
CA SER A 415 -18.17 -4.75 24.31
C SER A 415 -18.80 -5.50 25.48
N THR A 416 -18.09 -6.51 26.00
CA THR A 416 -18.56 -7.28 27.16
C THR A 416 -18.69 -6.41 28.40
N ILE A 417 -17.66 -5.59 28.69
CA ILE A 417 -17.66 -4.68 29.86
C ILE A 417 -18.83 -3.69 29.78
N VAL A 418 -19.00 -3.06 28.62
CA VAL A 418 -20.09 -2.08 28.43
C VAL A 418 -21.46 -2.74 28.60
N LEU A 419 -21.66 -3.94 28.08
CA LEU A 419 -22.92 -4.67 28.20
C LEU A 419 -23.19 -5.19 29.62
N GLU A 420 -22.18 -5.51 30.41
CA GLU A 420 -22.36 -5.85 31.84
C GLU A 420 -22.90 -4.66 32.65
N LEU A 421 -22.64 -3.45 32.20
CA LEU A 421 -23.16 -2.23 32.82
C LEU A 421 -24.56 -1.83 32.33
N ILE A 422 -25.16 -2.62 31.43
CA ILE A 422 -26.44 -2.29 30.75
C ILE A 422 -27.60 -2.09 31.75
N ASP A 423 -27.58 -2.75 32.92
CA ASP A 423 -28.61 -2.59 33.94
C ASP A 423 -28.51 -1.26 34.69
N LYS A 424 -27.36 -0.58 34.66
CA LYS A 424 -27.13 0.73 35.25
C LYS A 424 -27.63 1.88 34.35
N ASP A 425 -27.95 1.59 33.09
CA ASP A 425 -28.51 2.57 32.16
C ASP A 425 -29.84 3.14 32.74
N LYS A 426 -29.77 4.36 33.20
CA LYS A 426 -30.96 5.16 33.50
C LYS A 426 -31.63 5.54 32.17
N ARG A 427 -32.96 5.44 32.14
CA ARG A 427 -33.79 5.85 31.00
C ARG A 427 -33.62 7.31 30.64
#